data_1d307eaca7e1a7f957f62035535abf30
#
_entry.id   1d307eaca7e1a7f957f62035535abf30
#
_cell.length_a   1.000
_cell.length_b   1.000
_cell.length_c   1.000
_cell.angle_alpha   90.00
_cell.angle_beta   90.00
_cell.angle_gamma   90.00
#
_symmetry.space_group_name_H-M   'P 1'
#
loop_
_entity.id
_entity.type
_entity.pdbx_description
1 polymer ?
#
loop_
_entity_poly.entity_id
_entity_poly.type
_entity_poly.pdbx_seq_one_letter_code
_entity_poly.pdbx_strand_id
1 'polypeptide(L)' 'MNLDIKKTAIKLKQKYKVKLPDAIIAATALYYNLPFITSDADFKKILELNLLFLEK' A
#
# COMPACT_ATOMS: atom_id res chain seq x y z
N MET A 1 12.54 10.04 2.81
CA MET A 1 11.12 9.68 2.62
C MET A 1 10.27 10.94 2.70
N ASN A 2 9.30 11.06 1.83
CA ASN A 2 8.37 12.18 1.83
C ASN A 2 7.45 12.10 3.06
N LEU A 3 7.21 13.23 3.72
CA LEU A 3 6.37 13.27 4.92
C LEU A 3 4.94 12.81 4.64
N ASP A 4 4.39 13.12 3.47
CA ASP A 4 3.04 12.69 3.10
C ASP A 4 2.98 11.17 2.93
N ILE A 5 4.01 10.58 2.36
CA ILE A 5 4.10 9.11 2.25
C ILE A 5 4.15 8.49 3.64
N LYS A 6 4.92 9.06 4.55
CA LYS A 6 5.02 8.57 5.93
C LYS A 6 3.66 8.63 6.63
N LYS A 7 2.95 9.75 6.53
CA LYS A 7 1.63 9.90 7.14
C LYS A 7 0.63 8.91 6.55
N THR A 8 0.64 8.73 5.25
CA THR A 8 -0.24 7.77 4.58
C THR A 8 0.08 6.35 5.02
N ALA A 9 1.37 6.01 5.12
CA ALA A 9 1.79 4.69 5.58
C ALA A 9 1.27 4.38 6.99
N ILE A 10 1.36 5.35 7.90
CA ILE A 10 0.86 5.19 9.27
C ILE A 10 -0.65 4.96 9.26
N LYS A 11 -1.40 5.72 8.46
CA LYS A 11 -2.84 5.54 8.34
C LYS A 11 -3.20 4.16 7.81
N LEU A 12 -2.51 3.70 6.77
CA LEU A 12 -2.74 2.39 6.18
C LEU A 12 -2.43 1.27 7.17
N LYS A 13 -1.33 1.42 7.91
CA LYS A 13 -0.96 0.43 8.92
C LYS A 13 -2.04 0.30 9.98
N GLN A 14 -2.59 1.41 10.45
CA GLN A 14 -3.63 1.41 11.47
C GLN A 14 -4.96 0.89 10.94
N LYS A 15 -5.32 1.31 9.73
CA LYS A 15 -6.61 0.96 9.13
C LYS A 15 -6.69 -0.50 8.71
N TYR A 16 -5.62 -1.02 8.12
CA TYR A 16 -5.63 -2.37 7.53
C TYR A 16 -4.78 -3.38 8.29
N LYS A 17 -4.08 -2.94 9.34
CA LYS A 17 -3.22 -3.80 10.17
C LYS A 17 -2.15 -4.54 9.37
N VAL A 18 -1.61 -3.86 8.35
CA VAL A 18 -0.50 -4.41 7.57
C VAL A 18 0.83 -4.08 8.24
N LYS A 19 1.88 -4.79 7.84
CA LYS A 19 3.23 -4.51 8.35
C LYS A 19 3.71 -3.14 7.86
N LEU A 20 4.59 -2.51 8.64
CA LEU A 20 5.10 -1.18 8.29
C LEU A 20 5.78 -1.13 6.91
N PRO A 21 6.67 -2.07 6.54
CA PRO A 21 7.26 -2.06 5.20
C PRO A 21 6.21 -2.12 4.10
N ASP A 22 5.17 -2.95 4.27
CA ASP A 22 4.09 -3.07 3.31
C ASP A 22 3.28 -1.78 3.21
N ALA A 23 3.03 -1.13 4.35
CA ALA A 23 2.33 0.13 4.38
C ALA A 23 3.10 1.24 3.66
N ILE A 24 4.43 1.25 3.80
CA ILE A 24 5.27 2.24 3.12
C ILE A 24 5.22 2.04 1.61
N ILE A 25 5.31 0.80 1.14
CA ILE A 25 5.22 0.48 -0.28
C ILE A 25 3.86 0.92 -0.83
N ALA A 26 2.79 0.58 -0.15
CA ALA A 26 1.44 0.95 -0.55
C ALA A 26 1.26 2.48 -0.56
N ALA A 27 1.74 3.16 0.47
CA ALA A 27 1.65 4.61 0.56
C ALA A 27 2.40 5.30 -0.58
N THR A 28 3.55 4.77 -0.96
CA THR A 28 4.33 5.31 -2.08
C THR A 28 3.56 5.19 -3.39
N ALA A 29 2.95 4.03 -3.63
CA ALA A 29 2.13 3.82 -4.83
C ALA A 29 0.95 4.78 -4.86
N LEU A 30 0.29 4.99 -3.72
CA LEU A 30 -0.83 5.92 -3.62
C LEU A 30 -0.39 7.37 -3.84
N TYR A 31 0.73 7.75 -3.27
CA TYR A 31 1.22 9.12 -3.37
C TYR A 31 1.52 9.52 -4.83
N TYR A 32 2.11 8.59 -5.58
CA TYR A 32 2.43 8.84 -6.99
C TYR A 32 1.33 8.40 -7.94
N ASN A 33 0.21 7.91 -7.42
CA ASN A 33 -0.91 7.42 -8.20
C ASN A 33 -0.48 6.38 -9.22
N LEU A 34 0.37 5.45 -8.78
CA LEU A 34 0.89 4.38 -9.63
C LEU A 34 0.14 3.07 -9.38
N PRO A 35 -0.04 2.25 -10.41
CA PRO A 35 -0.58 0.91 -10.21
C PRO A 35 0.41 0.07 -9.42
N PHE A 36 -0.10 -0.76 -8.52
CA PHE A 36 0.72 -1.64 -7.70
C PHE A 36 0.49 -3.08 -8.12
N ILE A 37 1.54 -3.73 -8.62
CA ILE A 37 1.46 -5.11 -9.11
C ILE A 37 2.06 -6.03 -8.05
N THR A 38 1.30 -7.00 -7.59
CA THR A 38 1.76 -7.93 -6.57
C THR A 38 1.01 -9.25 -6.66
N SER A 39 1.65 -10.32 -6.19
CA SER A 39 0.99 -11.61 -5.96
C SER A 39 0.69 -11.85 -4.49
N ASP A 40 0.98 -10.87 -3.63
CA ASP A 40 0.74 -10.97 -2.18
C ASP A 40 -0.69 -10.58 -1.85
N ALA A 41 -1.48 -11.54 -1.37
CA ALA A 41 -2.88 -11.32 -1.05
C ALA A 41 -3.09 -10.31 0.09
N ASP A 42 -2.08 -10.06 0.92
CA ASP A 42 -2.20 -9.10 2.02
C ASP A 42 -2.50 -7.68 1.50
N PHE A 43 -2.03 -7.36 0.30
CA PHE A 43 -2.30 -6.04 -0.29
C PHE A 43 -3.73 -5.88 -0.80
N LYS A 44 -4.49 -6.96 -0.95
CA LYS A 44 -5.90 -6.88 -1.34
C LYS A 44 -6.76 -6.17 -0.30
N LYS A 45 -6.30 -6.12 0.94
CA LYS A 45 -6.99 -5.40 2.01
C LYS A 45 -7.03 -3.89 1.78
N ILE A 46 -6.05 -3.36 1.06
CA ILE A 46 -5.88 -1.91 0.89
C ILE A 46 -6.71 -1.48 -0.31
N LEU A 47 -7.94 -1.08 -0.06
CA LEU A 47 -8.92 -0.77 -1.10
C LEU A 47 -8.57 0.49 -1.89
N GLU A 48 -7.79 1.41 -1.32
CA GLU A 48 -7.38 2.63 -1.99
C GLU A 48 -6.33 2.38 -3.08
N LEU A 49 -5.64 1.22 -3.03
CA LEU A 49 -4.62 0.90 -4.03
C LEU A 49 -5.24 0.55 -5.37
N ASN A 50 -4.62 1.07 -6.43
CA ASN A 50 -4.88 0.58 -7.78
C ASN A 50 -4.10 -0.72 -7.96
N LEU A 51 -4.67 -1.81 -7.46
CA LEU A 51 -3.98 -3.08 -7.34
C LEU A 51 -4.20 -3.96 -8.55
N LEU A 52 -3.10 -4.43 -9.13
CA LEU A 52 -3.10 -5.46 -10.16
C LEU A 52 -2.57 -6.73 -9.53
N PHE A 53 -3.47 -7.63 -9.16
CA PHE A 53 -3.10 -8.86 -8.48
C PHE A 53 -2.70 -9.93 -9.48
N LEU A 54 -1.49 -10.49 -9.30
CA LEU A 54 -1.00 -11.57 -10.12
C LEU A 54 -1.36 -12.90 -9.47
N GLU A 55 -2.22 -13.65 -10.12
CA GLU A 55 -2.53 -15.01 -9.71
C GLU A 55 -1.55 -15.98 -10.32
N LYS A 56 -1.07 -16.90 -9.49
CA LYS A 56 -0.20 -17.97 -9.97
C LYS A 56 -1.00 -19.23 -10.24
#